data_14173638b75906cd72c57fa63b1e0e03
#
_entry.id   14173638b75906cd72c57fa63b1e0e03
#
_cell.length_a   1.000
_cell.length_b   1.000
_cell.length_c   1.000
_cell.angle_alpha   90.00
_cell.angle_beta   90.00
_cell.angle_gamma   90.00
#
_symmetry.space_group_name_H-M   'P 1'
#
loop_
_entity.id
_entity.type
_entity.pdbx_description
1 polymer ?
#
loop_
_entity_poly.entity_id
_entity_poly.type
_entity_poly.pdbx_seq_one_letter_code
_entity_poly.pdbx_strand_id
1 'polypeptide(L)'
;MDFFVNWVSVVPQFAVPFALATLGLIICERSGVLNLGAEGFMLMGAMIGAGATLATGSPHLSLVLAALSAGAMSLLFGFLVITLRVNQVISGLTMVFFAQGLTTLVSTKMNWTNKSFDGIGKIDFGPLAD
;
A
#
# COMPACT_ATOMS: atom_id res chain seq x y z
N MET A 1 -7.83 26.95 18.36
CA MET A 1 -6.42 26.48 18.38
C MET A 1 -6.34 24.98 18.19
N ASP A 2 -7.15 24.21 18.92
CA ASP A 2 -7.10 22.73 18.88
C ASP A 2 -7.45 22.11 17.53
N PHE A 3 -8.32 22.77 16.74
CA PHE A 3 -8.64 22.34 15.38
C PHE A 3 -7.44 22.38 14.44
N PHE A 4 -6.65 23.45 14.48
CA PHE A 4 -5.43 23.61 13.68
C PHE A 4 -4.35 22.61 14.07
N VAL A 5 -4.14 22.42 15.37
CA VAL A 5 -3.13 21.46 15.89
C VAL A 5 -3.50 20.03 15.50
N ASN A 6 -4.77 19.65 15.65
CA ASN A 6 -5.25 18.36 15.20
C ASN A 6 -5.09 18.15 13.67
N TRP A 7 -5.38 19.20 12.91
CA TRP A 7 -5.25 19.13 11.45
C TRP A 7 -3.79 18.93 11.02
N VAL A 8 -2.88 19.70 11.60
CA VAL A 8 -1.45 19.60 11.30
C VAL A 8 -0.85 18.26 11.74
N SER A 9 -1.34 17.66 12.83
CA SER A 9 -0.85 16.37 13.29
C SER A 9 -1.35 15.18 12.46
N VAL A 10 -2.48 15.33 11.77
CA VAL A 10 -3.05 14.27 10.92
C VAL A 10 -2.42 14.29 9.50
N VAL A 11 -2.04 15.47 9.00
CA VAL A 11 -1.47 15.61 7.65
C VAL A 11 -0.25 14.71 7.39
N PRO A 12 0.74 14.57 8.28
CA PRO A 12 1.89 13.71 8.04
C PRO A 12 1.51 12.23 7.88
N GLN A 13 0.50 11.76 8.60
CA GLN A 13 0.07 10.36 8.53
C GLN A 13 -0.45 9.98 7.14
N PHE A 14 -1.13 10.90 6.46
CA PHE A 14 -1.59 10.69 5.09
C PHE A 14 -0.51 11.04 4.05
N ALA A 15 0.35 12.01 4.34
CA ALA A 15 1.37 12.47 3.41
C ALA A 15 2.49 11.44 3.19
N VAL A 16 2.89 10.68 4.21
CA VAL A 16 4.01 9.72 4.12
C VAL A 16 3.78 8.63 3.09
N PRO A 17 2.63 7.90 3.07
CA PRO A 17 2.37 6.89 2.05
C PRO A 17 2.41 7.45 0.62
N PHE A 18 1.81 8.62 0.41
CA PHE A 18 1.80 9.27 -0.90
C PHE A 18 3.19 9.75 -1.32
N ALA A 19 3.99 10.27 -0.39
CA ALA A 19 5.36 10.66 -0.66
C ALA A 19 6.23 9.46 -1.08
N LEU A 20 6.12 8.34 -0.38
CA LEU A 20 6.84 7.12 -0.72
C LEU A 20 6.40 6.55 -2.08
N ALA A 21 5.10 6.54 -2.35
CA ALA A 21 4.56 6.13 -3.65
C ALA A 21 5.06 7.03 -4.78
N THR A 22 5.08 8.35 -4.57
CA THR A 22 5.58 9.32 -5.55
C THR A 22 7.07 9.12 -5.83
N LEU A 23 7.88 8.86 -4.82
CA LEU A 23 9.30 8.53 -5.00
C LEU A 23 9.48 7.27 -5.85
N GLY A 24 8.72 6.23 -5.59
CA GLY A 24 8.71 5.01 -6.40
C GLY A 24 8.32 5.28 -7.86
N LEU A 25 7.30 6.10 -8.09
CA LEU A 25 6.88 6.52 -9.43
C LEU A 25 7.94 7.30 -10.17
N ILE A 26 8.62 8.23 -9.52
CA ILE A 26 9.73 9.00 -10.11
C ILE A 26 10.85 8.08 -10.58
N ILE A 27 11.19 7.06 -9.79
CA ILE A 27 12.21 6.06 -10.17
C ILE A 27 11.74 5.26 -11.40
N CYS A 28 10.48 4.83 -11.43
CA CYS A 28 9.91 4.11 -12.57
C CYS A 28 9.92 4.97 -13.84
N GLU A 29 9.49 6.23 -13.75
CA GLU A 29 9.47 7.16 -14.90
C GLU A 29 10.88 7.47 -15.42
N ARG A 30 11.86 7.59 -14.54
CA ARG A 30 13.26 7.75 -14.95
C ARG A 30 13.80 6.53 -15.72
N SER A 31 13.26 5.36 -15.46
CA SER A 31 13.57 4.13 -16.19
C SER A 31 12.81 4.00 -17.51
N GLY A 32 11.97 4.97 -17.86
CA GLY A 32 11.15 4.96 -19.07
C GLY A 32 9.85 4.16 -18.94
N VAL A 33 9.46 3.76 -17.74
CA VAL A 33 8.24 2.99 -17.47
C VAL A 33 7.20 3.88 -16.79
N LEU A 34 6.07 4.11 -17.45
CA LEU A 34 4.94 4.81 -16.87
C LEU A 34 4.12 3.83 -16.03
N ASN A 35 4.14 4.00 -14.71
CA ASN A 35 3.47 3.10 -13.78
C ASN A 35 2.17 3.70 -13.26
N LEU A 36 1.06 3.40 -13.92
CA LEU A 36 -0.29 3.77 -13.45
C LEU A 36 -0.88 2.75 -12.46
N GLY A 37 -0.16 1.67 -12.18
CA GLY A 37 -0.60 0.61 -11.26
C GLY A 37 -0.28 0.87 -9.78
N ALA A 38 0.40 1.97 -9.45
CA ALA A 38 0.86 2.25 -8.08
C ALA A 38 -0.27 2.24 -7.06
N GLU A 39 -1.44 2.76 -7.41
CA GLU A 39 -2.63 2.74 -6.55
C GLU A 39 -3.08 1.31 -6.22
N GLY A 40 -3.04 0.42 -7.20
CA GLY A 40 -3.33 -1.01 -6.99
C GLY A 40 -2.32 -1.69 -6.08
N PHE A 41 -1.03 -1.34 -6.20
CA PHE A 41 0.01 -1.89 -5.32
C PHE A 41 -0.16 -1.42 -3.87
N MET A 42 -0.51 -0.15 -3.68
CA MET A 42 -0.84 0.40 -2.35
C MET A 42 -2.05 -0.31 -1.73
N LEU A 43 -3.09 -0.53 -2.53
CA LEU A 43 -4.30 -1.21 -2.08
C LEU A 43 -4.03 -2.66 -1.66
N MET A 44 -3.24 -3.40 -2.43
CA MET A 44 -2.82 -4.76 -2.07
C MET A 44 -1.98 -4.78 -0.80
N GLY A 45 -1.03 -3.86 -0.68
CA GLY A 45 -0.23 -3.72 0.53
C GLY A 45 -1.08 -3.42 1.76
N ALA A 46 -2.04 -2.52 1.64
CA ALA A 46 -2.97 -2.17 2.71
C ALA A 46 -3.85 -3.37 3.13
N MET A 47 -4.39 -4.10 2.16
CA MET A 47 -5.21 -5.29 2.43
C MET A 47 -4.43 -6.38 3.18
N ILE A 48 -3.26 -6.74 2.69
CA ILE A 48 -2.43 -7.79 3.30
C ILE A 48 -1.90 -7.34 4.66
N GLY A 49 -1.48 -6.08 4.78
CA GLY A 49 -1.05 -5.50 6.06
C GLY A 49 -2.16 -5.52 7.10
N ALA A 50 -3.36 -5.10 6.74
CA ALA A 50 -4.54 -5.16 7.61
C ALA A 50 -4.88 -6.59 8.02
N GLY A 51 -4.91 -7.52 7.06
CA GLY A 51 -5.18 -8.93 7.32
C GLY A 51 -4.14 -9.58 8.22
N ALA A 52 -2.87 -9.27 8.01
CA ALA A 52 -1.79 -9.77 8.85
C ALA A 52 -1.86 -9.22 10.29
N THR A 53 -2.24 -7.96 10.46
CA THR A 53 -2.47 -7.37 11.78
C THR A 53 -3.61 -8.07 12.52
N LEU A 54 -4.71 -8.35 11.83
CA LEU A 54 -5.84 -9.07 12.40
C LEU A 54 -5.50 -10.52 12.79
N ALA A 55 -4.66 -11.19 12.00
CA ALA A 55 -4.32 -12.59 12.21
C ALA A 55 -3.24 -12.78 13.28
N THR A 56 -2.24 -11.92 13.33
CA THR A 56 -1.04 -12.12 14.15
C THR A 56 -0.89 -11.12 15.30
N GLY A 57 -1.57 -9.97 15.22
CA GLY A 57 -1.40 -8.89 16.20
C GLY A 57 -0.02 -8.23 16.20
N SER A 58 0.88 -8.61 15.27
CA SER A 58 2.25 -8.10 15.20
C SER A 58 2.39 -7.02 14.12
N PRO A 59 2.67 -5.75 14.48
CA PRO A 59 2.79 -4.66 13.52
C PRO A 59 4.01 -4.82 12.60
N HIS A 60 5.10 -5.37 13.08
CA HIS A 60 6.31 -5.57 12.27
C HIS A 60 6.10 -6.61 11.16
N LEU A 61 5.45 -7.73 11.49
CA LEU A 61 5.13 -8.77 10.51
C LEU A 61 4.16 -8.25 9.46
N SER A 62 3.17 -7.47 9.89
CA SER A 62 2.19 -6.85 8.99
C SER A 62 2.85 -5.90 7.99
N LEU A 63 3.81 -5.09 8.43
CA LEU A 63 4.55 -4.18 7.58
C LEU A 63 5.38 -4.95 6.52
N VAL A 64 6.08 -6.01 6.93
CA VAL A 64 6.87 -6.85 6.02
C VAL A 64 5.99 -7.54 4.99
N LEU A 65 4.86 -8.12 5.41
CA LEU A 65 3.93 -8.78 4.50
C LEU A 65 3.26 -7.80 3.53
N ALA A 66 2.91 -6.60 4.00
CA ALA A 66 2.40 -5.52 3.16
C ALA A 66 3.42 -5.12 2.08
N ALA A 67 4.68 -4.94 2.46
CA ALA A 67 5.76 -4.59 1.53
C ALA A 67 6.01 -5.71 0.50
N LEU A 68 6.04 -6.97 0.94
CA LEU A 68 6.21 -8.12 0.06
C LEU A 68 5.06 -8.27 -0.94
N SER A 69 3.82 -8.05 -0.51
CA SER A 69 2.66 -8.14 -1.41
C SER A 69 2.63 -7.05 -2.46
N ALA A 70 2.92 -5.80 -2.06
CA ALA A 70 3.04 -4.68 -2.99
C ALA A 70 4.22 -4.89 -3.96
N GLY A 71 5.35 -5.39 -3.46
CA GLY A 71 6.51 -5.76 -4.27
C GLY A 71 6.21 -6.85 -5.29
N ALA A 72 5.48 -7.89 -4.91
CA ALA A 72 5.06 -8.97 -5.81
C ALA A 72 4.16 -8.44 -6.93
N MET A 73 3.21 -7.55 -6.63
CA MET A 73 2.38 -6.89 -7.63
C MET A 73 3.21 -6.01 -8.59
N SER A 74 4.19 -5.29 -8.04
CA SER A 74 5.11 -4.49 -8.86
C SER A 74 5.98 -5.35 -9.78
N LEU A 75 6.46 -6.50 -9.32
CA LEU A 75 7.19 -7.46 -10.15
C LEU A 75 6.32 -8.03 -11.27
N LEU A 76 5.07 -8.35 -10.99
CA LEU A 76 4.12 -8.80 -12.00
C LEU A 76 3.88 -7.73 -13.07
N PHE A 77 3.69 -6.47 -12.66
CA PHE A 77 3.57 -5.34 -13.58
C PHE A 77 4.84 -5.18 -14.43
N GLY A 78 6.02 -5.22 -13.81
CA GLY A 78 7.30 -5.15 -14.51
C GLY A 78 7.48 -6.27 -15.52
N PHE A 79 7.09 -7.48 -15.18
CA PHE A 79 7.12 -8.62 -16.10
C PHE A 79 6.21 -8.39 -17.32
N LEU A 80 4.98 -7.91 -17.12
CA LEU A 80 4.06 -7.61 -18.22
C LEU A 80 4.59 -6.52 -19.13
N VAL A 81 5.12 -5.45 -18.59
CA VAL A 81 5.55 -4.27 -19.36
C VAL A 81 6.92 -4.48 -20.01
N ILE A 82 7.87 -5.06 -19.30
CA ILE A 82 9.26 -5.19 -19.76
C ILE A 82 9.42 -6.45 -20.60
N THR A 83 8.94 -7.59 -20.12
CA THR A 83 9.15 -8.89 -20.79
C THR A 83 8.14 -9.11 -21.91
N LEU A 84 6.86 -8.92 -21.63
CA LEU A 84 5.79 -9.12 -22.62
C LEU A 84 5.54 -7.87 -23.48
N ARG A 85 6.16 -6.74 -23.15
CA ARG A 85 6.02 -5.47 -23.87
C ARG A 85 4.57 -5.03 -24.09
N VAL A 86 3.70 -5.32 -23.13
CA VAL A 86 2.31 -4.88 -23.14
C VAL A 86 2.25 -3.36 -22.89
N ASN A 87 1.19 -2.72 -23.39
CA ASN A 87 0.99 -1.29 -23.16
C ASN A 87 0.97 -0.96 -21.66
N GLN A 88 1.82 -0.05 -21.26
CA GLN A 88 2.04 0.32 -19.84
C GLN A 88 0.79 0.87 -19.18
N VAL A 89 0.02 1.70 -19.90
CA VAL A 89 -1.23 2.30 -19.40
C VAL A 89 -2.29 1.24 -19.15
N ILE A 90 -2.50 0.36 -20.11
CA ILE A 90 -3.48 -0.73 -20.01
C ILE A 90 -3.10 -1.69 -18.90
N SER A 91 -1.83 -2.07 -18.81
CA SER A 91 -1.33 -2.96 -17.75
C SER A 91 -1.49 -2.33 -16.38
N GLY A 92 -1.19 -1.04 -16.22
CA GLY A 92 -1.34 -0.32 -14.95
C GLY A 92 -2.80 -0.27 -14.48
N LEU A 93 -3.72 0.12 -15.38
CA LEU A 93 -5.16 0.16 -15.07
C LEU A 93 -5.71 -1.23 -14.74
N THR A 94 -5.30 -2.25 -15.49
CA THR A 94 -5.70 -3.65 -15.21
C THR A 94 -5.25 -4.08 -13.80
N MET A 95 -4.05 -3.71 -13.39
CA MET A 95 -3.55 -3.99 -12.04
C MET A 95 -4.38 -3.31 -10.95
N VAL A 96 -4.82 -2.07 -11.17
CA VAL A 96 -5.68 -1.35 -10.23
C VAL A 96 -7.02 -2.07 -10.09
N PHE A 97 -7.68 -2.40 -11.20
CA PHE A 97 -8.97 -3.11 -11.16
C PHE A 97 -8.84 -4.51 -10.56
N PHE A 98 -7.77 -5.21 -10.88
CA PHE A 98 -7.48 -6.52 -10.28
C PHE A 98 -7.32 -6.41 -8.76
N ALA A 99 -6.52 -5.44 -8.28
CA ALA A 99 -6.33 -5.20 -6.87
C ALA A 99 -7.63 -4.82 -6.16
N GLN A 100 -8.46 -3.97 -6.76
CA GLN A 100 -9.77 -3.59 -6.22
C GLN A 100 -10.71 -4.80 -6.11
N GLY A 101 -10.80 -5.60 -7.17
CA GLY A 101 -11.62 -6.80 -7.17
C GLY A 101 -11.19 -7.82 -6.12
N LEU A 102 -9.88 -8.08 -6.03
CA LEU A 102 -9.31 -9.01 -5.06
C LEU A 102 -9.51 -8.52 -3.62
N THR A 103 -9.26 -7.24 -3.37
CA THR A 103 -9.46 -6.63 -2.05
C THR A 103 -10.91 -6.72 -1.61
N THR A 104 -11.85 -6.42 -2.50
CA THR A 104 -13.29 -6.53 -2.21
C THR A 104 -13.69 -7.96 -1.90
N LEU A 105 -13.25 -8.93 -2.70
CA LEU A 105 -13.56 -10.34 -2.49
C LEU A 105 -13.03 -10.86 -1.14
N VAL A 106 -11.76 -10.58 -0.85
CA VAL A 106 -11.12 -11.03 0.40
C VAL A 106 -11.75 -10.35 1.60
N SER A 107 -11.97 -9.05 1.55
CA SER A 107 -12.59 -8.27 2.63
C SER A 107 -14.01 -8.75 2.95
N THR A 108 -14.80 -9.05 1.91
CA THR A 108 -16.17 -9.56 2.08
C THR A 108 -16.15 -10.99 2.64
N LYS A 109 -15.29 -11.85 2.11
CA LYS A 109 -15.22 -13.26 2.53
C LYS A 109 -14.73 -13.43 3.96
N MET A 110 -13.80 -12.55 4.39
CA MET A 110 -13.23 -12.58 5.75
C MET A 110 -14.02 -11.75 6.76
N ASN A 111 -15.12 -11.09 6.34
CA ASN A 111 -15.93 -10.18 7.17
C ASN A 111 -15.14 -9.05 7.84
N TRP A 112 -14.09 -8.55 7.18
CA TRP A 112 -13.24 -7.48 7.72
C TRP A 112 -13.93 -6.12 7.75
N THR A 113 -14.96 -5.92 6.94
CA THR A 113 -15.74 -4.68 6.86
C THR A 113 -16.41 -4.28 8.17
N ASN A 114 -16.66 -5.23 9.06
CA ASN A 114 -17.32 -5.00 10.36
C ASN A 114 -16.38 -5.13 11.56
N LYS A 115 -15.07 -5.33 11.35
CA LYS A 115 -14.08 -5.40 12.42
C LYS A 115 -13.43 -4.03 12.60
N SER A 116 -13.59 -3.44 13.78
CA SER A 116 -12.78 -2.30 14.19
C SER A 116 -11.39 -2.77 14.60
N PHE A 117 -10.37 -2.07 14.11
CA PHE A 117 -9.01 -2.26 14.59
C PHE A 117 -8.76 -1.35 15.78
N ASP A 118 -8.23 -1.87 16.86
CA ASP A 118 -7.36 -1.08 17.70
C ASP A 118 -6.09 -0.86 16.85
N GLY A 119 -5.87 0.38 16.42
CA GLY A 119 -4.82 0.71 15.47
C GLY A 119 -3.47 0.11 15.83
N ILE A 120 -2.57 0.04 14.86
CA ILE A 120 -1.19 -0.36 15.10
C ILE A 120 -0.63 0.52 16.21
N GLY A 121 -0.29 -0.08 17.35
CA GLY A 121 0.32 0.61 18.48
C GLY A 121 1.54 1.39 17.99
N LYS A 122 1.85 2.51 18.64
CA LYS A 122 3.02 3.31 18.30
C LYS A 122 4.23 2.40 18.18
N ILE A 123 4.86 2.40 17.01
CA ILE A 123 6.15 1.73 16.82
C ILE A 123 7.15 2.53 17.67
N ASP A 124 7.63 1.91 18.72
CA ASP A 124 8.64 2.51 19.57
C ASP A 124 10.00 2.38 18.88
N PHE A 125 10.51 3.50 18.40
CA PHE A 125 11.85 3.56 17.81
C PHE A 125 12.96 3.72 18.86
N GLY A 126 12.66 3.48 20.14
CA GLY A 126 13.62 3.61 21.23
C GLY A 126 14.05 5.08 21.46
N PRO A 127 15.37 5.37 21.58
CA PRO A 127 15.85 6.71 21.97
C PRO A 127 15.58 7.82 20.94
N LEU A 128 15.01 7.51 19.77
CA LEU A 128 14.62 8.50 18.76
C LEU A 128 13.15 8.94 18.87
N ALA A 129 12.43 8.39 19.83
CA ALA A 129 11.00 8.70 20.04
C ALA A 129 10.74 9.82 21.07
N ASP A 130 11.79 10.36 21.71
CA ASP A 130 11.73 11.48 22.67
C ASP A 130 12.02 12.83 22.03
#